data_98a18272e75728e20838e66e3064edac
#
_entry.id   98a18272e75728e20838e66e3064edac
#
_cell.length_a   1.000
_cell.length_b   1.000
_cell.length_c   1.000
_cell.angle_alpha   90.00
_cell.angle_beta   90.00
_cell.angle_gamma   90.00
#
_symmetry.space_group_name_H-M   'P 1'
#
loop_
_entity.id
_entity.type
_entity.pdbx_description
1 polymer ?
#
loop_
_entity_poly.entity_id
_entity_poly.type
_entity_poly.pdbx_seq_one_letter_code
_entity_poly.pdbx_strand_id
1 'polypeptide(L)'
;TELRAVPPRKFGEIGWQVDEAIVNDDTYVYQQIISLMYENGLIDYLQERLSKNGFLQIVEIGGGYGALAYYLTRIFEGHVHYALIDLPESLAFASIYFATQSATQWRFLWF
;
A
#
# COMPACT_ATOMS: atom_id res chain seq x y z
N THR A 1 2.20 16.80 -12.02
CA THR A 1 2.18 15.31 -11.98
C THR A 1 1.18 14.89 -10.93
N GLU A 2 0.15 14.18 -11.36
CA GLU A 2 -0.87 13.68 -10.44
C GLU A 2 -0.33 12.43 -9.70
N LEU A 3 -0.49 12.41 -8.38
CA LEU A 3 -0.15 11.24 -7.58
C LEU A 3 -1.20 10.15 -7.77
N ARG A 4 -0.79 8.93 -8.08
CA ARG A 4 -1.67 7.77 -8.22
C ARG A 4 -2.26 7.30 -6.88
N ALA A 5 -1.51 7.51 -5.80
CA ALA A 5 -1.95 7.26 -4.45
C ALA A 5 -1.26 8.25 -3.50
N VAL A 6 -1.98 8.77 -2.52
CA VAL A 6 -1.46 9.78 -1.60
C VAL A 6 -0.71 9.09 -0.46
N PRO A 7 0.58 9.41 -0.25
CA PRO A 7 1.33 8.88 0.89
C PRO A 7 0.78 9.41 2.23
N PRO A 8 0.91 8.64 3.31
CA PRO A 8 0.50 9.09 4.63
C PRO A 8 1.40 10.21 5.18
N ARG A 9 0.88 11.04 6.08
CA ARG A 9 1.60 12.16 6.70
C ARG A 9 1.59 12.01 8.22
N LYS A 10 2.23 10.97 8.76
CA LYS A 10 2.17 10.69 10.21
C LYS A 10 3.52 10.48 10.90
N PHE A 11 4.61 10.35 10.15
CA PHE A 11 5.89 9.97 10.71
C PHE A 11 6.99 11.03 10.54
N GLY A 12 6.62 12.28 10.28
CA GLY A 12 7.58 13.37 10.08
C GLY A 12 8.36 13.20 8.78
N GLU A 13 7.66 12.88 7.71
CA GLU A 13 8.23 12.63 6.39
C GLU A 13 9.08 13.80 5.91
N ILE A 14 10.27 13.48 5.45
CA ILE A 14 11.19 14.43 4.82
C ILE A 14 11.16 14.20 3.32
N GLY A 15 11.00 15.26 2.54
CA GLY A 15 10.95 15.18 1.09
C GLY A 15 10.51 16.47 0.43
N TRP A 16 10.06 16.36 -0.81
CA TRP A 16 9.54 17.47 -1.59
C TRP A 16 8.02 17.55 -1.47
N GLN A 17 7.51 18.73 -1.37
CA GLN A 17 6.06 18.92 -1.36
C GLN A 17 5.50 18.85 -2.78
N VAL A 18 4.53 17.97 -2.97
CA VAL A 18 3.75 17.84 -4.21
C VAL A 18 2.28 17.90 -3.80
N ASP A 19 1.62 18.99 -4.17
CA ASP A 19 0.26 19.30 -3.70
C ASP A 19 0.18 19.26 -2.15
N GLU A 20 -0.66 18.42 -1.60
CA GLU A 20 -0.82 18.24 -0.15
C GLU A 20 0.04 17.12 0.44
N ALA A 21 0.86 16.46 -0.38
CA ALA A 21 1.69 15.31 0.03
C ALA A 21 3.17 15.67 0.10
N ILE A 22 3.91 14.92 0.91
CA ILE A 22 5.38 14.91 0.91
C ILE A 22 5.83 13.68 0.14
N VAL A 23 6.68 13.89 -0.86
CA VAL A 23 7.24 12.86 -1.72
C VAL A 23 8.74 12.76 -1.47
N ASN A 24 9.24 11.59 -1.21
CA ASN A 24 10.65 11.25 -1.10
C ASN A 24 11.01 10.12 -2.07
N ASP A 25 12.23 9.64 -2.02
CA ASP A 25 12.69 8.58 -2.94
C ASP A 25 11.84 7.30 -2.80
N ASP A 26 11.48 6.91 -1.60
CA ASP A 26 10.64 5.73 -1.37
C ASP A 26 9.23 5.92 -1.96
N THR A 27 8.58 7.03 -1.65
CA THR A 27 7.24 7.32 -2.19
C THR A 27 7.27 7.43 -3.71
N TYR A 28 8.35 7.96 -4.28
CA TYR A 28 8.54 8.02 -5.74
C TYR A 28 8.59 6.63 -6.36
N VAL A 29 9.37 5.72 -5.78
CA VAL A 29 9.46 4.32 -6.25
C VAL A 29 8.10 3.64 -6.23
N TYR A 30 7.33 3.80 -5.14
CA TYR A 30 5.99 3.22 -5.07
C TYR A 30 5.01 3.85 -6.05
N GLN A 31 5.10 5.16 -6.32
CA GLN A 31 4.30 5.79 -7.37
C GLN A 31 4.63 5.22 -8.76
N GLN A 32 5.90 4.92 -9.03
CA GLN A 32 6.29 4.25 -10.28
C GLN A 32 5.71 2.83 -10.37
N ILE A 33 5.81 2.04 -9.30
CA ILE A 33 5.25 0.69 -9.26
C ILE A 33 3.73 0.73 -9.54
N ILE A 34 3.01 1.60 -8.88
CA ILE A 34 1.56 1.74 -9.07
C ILE A 34 1.24 2.22 -10.49
N SER A 35 2.01 3.16 -11.04
CA SER A 35 1.84 3.61 -12.42
C SER A 35 2.02 2.46 -13.41
N LEU A 36 3.05 1.64 -13.22
CA LEU A 36 3.26 0.44 -14.05
C LEU A 36 2.10 -0.57 -13.93
N MET A 37 1.53 -0.72 -12.73
CA MET A 37 0.35 -1.59 -12.54
C MET A 37 -0.84 -1.07 -13.32
N TYR A 38 -1.08 0.25 -13.35
CA TYR A 38 -2.13 0.86 -14.18
C TYR A 38 -1.85 0.68 -15.68
N GLU A 39 -0.65 1.03 -16.12
CA GLU A 39 -0.26 0.99 -17.54
C GLU A 39 -0.30 -0.42 -18.13
N ASN A 40 -0.04 -1.44 -17.33
CA ASN A 40 -0.08 -2.83 -17.76
C ASN A 40 -1.44 -3.52 -17.49
N GLY A 41 -2.47 -2.79 -17.09
CA GLY A 41 -3.81 -3.30 -16.90
C GLY A 41 -4.02 -4.16 -15.65
N LEU A 42 -3.05 -4.22 -14.74
CA LEU A 42 -3.18 -5.03 -13.53
C LEU A 42 -4.23 -4.45 -12.59
N ILE A 43 -4.29 -3.13 -12.43
CA ILE A 43 -5.32 -2.49 -11.60
C ILE A 43 -6.71 -2.76 -12.16
N ASP A 44 -6.90 -2.64 -13.48
CA ASP A 44 -8.19 -2.92 -14.13
C ASP A 44 -8.60 -4.38 -13.94
N TYR A 45 -7.66 -5.31 -14.07
CA TYR A 45 -7.88 -6.73 -13.80
C TYR A 45 -8.32 -6.97 -12.34
N LEU A 46 -7.65 -6.33 -11.38
CA LEU A 46 -7.99 -6.47 -9.96
C LEU A 46 -9.37 -5.83 -9.66
N GLN A 47 -9.71 -4.71 -10.27
CA GLN A 47 -11.04 -4.09 -10.15
C GLN A 47 -12.14 -5.01 -10.68
N GLU A 48 -11.91 -5.67 -11.81
CA GLU A 48 -12.85 -6.64 -12.34
C GLU A 48 -13.06 -7.82 -11.38
N ARG A 49 -11.98 -8.35 -10.81
CA ARG A 49 -12.04 -9.42 -9.81
C ARG A 49 -12.76 -8.96 -8.54
N LEU A 50 -12.50 -7.76 -8.08
CA LEU A 50 -13.19 -7.16 -6.94
C LEU A 50 -14.69 -7.08 -7.19
N SER A 51 -15.10 -6.61 -8.38
CA SER A 51 -16.51 -6.51 -8.75
C SER A 51 -17.22 -7.86 -8.77
N LYS A 52 -16.52 -8.92 -9.15
CA LYS A 52 -17.07 -10.28 -9.19
C LYS A 52 -17.14 -10.96 -7.82
N ASN A 53 -16.15 -10.74 -6.97
CA ASN A 53 -15.97 -11.50 -5.72
C ASN A 53 -16.31 -10.69 -4.47
N GLY A 54 -16.45 -9.37 -4.57
CA GLY A 54 -16.70 -8.48 -3.43
C GLY A 54 -15.46 -8.14 -2.60
N PHE A 55 -14.36 -8.82 -2.78
CA PHE A 55 -13.09 -8.56 -2.12
C PHE A 55 -11.92 -9.14 -2.92
N LEU A 56 -10.72 -8.65 -2.63
CA LEU A 56 -9.46 -9.17 -3.17
C LEU A 56 -8.66 -9.89 -2.10
N GLN A 57 -7.94 -10.92 -2.51
CA GLN A 57 -6.87 -11.53 -1.70
C GLN A 57 -5.54 -11.24 -2.38
N ILE A 58 -4.66 -10.56 -1.66
CA ILE A 58 -3.32 -10.21 -2.15
C ILE A 58 -2.29 -10.76 -1.18
N VAL A 59 -1.27 -11.39 -1.72
CA VAL A 59 -0.10 -11.85 -0.97
C VAL A 59 1.12 -11.14 -1.53
N GLU A 60 1.86 -10.46 -0.67
CA GLU A 60 3.12 -9.80 -1.01
C GLU A 60 4.26 -10.44 -0.24
N ILE A 61 5.33 -10.79 -0.95
CA ILE A 61 6.56 -11.33 -0.37
C ILE A 61 7.64 -10.26 -0.42
N GLY A 62 8.28 -9.97 0.71
CA GLY A 62 9.31 -8.94 0.79
C GLY A 62 8.75 -7.52 0.80
N GLY A 63 7.58 -7.30 1.37
CA GLY A 63 6.90 -6.01 1.34
C GLY A 63 7.46 -4.93 2.28
N GLY A 64 8.51 -5.24 3.04
CA GLY A 64 9.16 -4.28 3.93
C GLY A 64 8.21 -3.73 4.99
N TYR A 65 8.15 -2.41 5.13
CA TYR A 65 7.25 -1.76 6.08
C TYR A 65 5.78 -1.66 5.61
N GLY A 66 5.45 -2.21 4.43
CA GLY A 66 4.07 -2.35 3.96
C GLY A 66 3.54 -1.18 3.13
N ALA A 67 4.41 -0.39 2.51
CA ALA A 67 3.98 0.77 1.73
C ALA A 67 3.07 0.39 0.54
N LEU A 68 3.42 -0.64 -0.22
CA LEU A 68 2.58 -1.09 -1.33
C LEU A 68 1.23 -1.59 -0.84
N ALA A 69 1.21 -2.36 0.25
CA ALA A 69 -0.02 -2.82 0.89
C ALA A 69 -0.91 -1.64 1.30
N TYR A 70 -0.33 -0.58 1.86
CA TYR A 70 -1.04 0.64 2.19
C TYR A 70 -1.71 1.26 0.95
N TYR A 71 -0.95 1.45 -0.13
CA TYR A 71 -1.48 2.07 -1.34
C TYR A 71 -2.56 1.23 -2.01
N LEU A 72 -2.35 -0.09 -2.15
CA LEU A 72 -3.34 -0.97 -2.75
C LEU A 72 -4.63 -1.05 -1.91
N THR A 73 -4.51 -1.08 -0.60
CA THR A 73 -5.69 -1.03 0.28
C THR A 73 -6.49 0.26 0.09
N ARG A 74 -5.81 1.38 -0.14
CA ARG A 74 -6.47 2.67 -0.43
C ARG A 74 -7.11 2.69 -1.81
N ILE A 75 -6.43 2.19 -2.83
CA ILE A 75 -6.94 2.11 -4.21
C ILE A 75 -8.22 1.27 -4.26
N PHE A 76 -8.28 0.18 -3.52
CA PHE A 76 -9.44 -0.72 -3.48
C PHE A 76 -10.38 -0.48 -2.27
N GLU A 77 -10.28 0.70 -1.65
CA GLU A 77 -11.20 1.18 -0.60
C GLU A 77 -11.37 0.20 0.57
N GLY A 78 -10.33 -0.50 0.95
CA GLY A 78 -10.33 -1.45 2.06
C GLY A 78 -10.94 -2.82 1.73
N HIS A 79 -11.40 -3.07 0.52
CA HIS A 79 -11.94 -4.38 0.10
C HIS A 79 -10.83 -5.38 -0.24
N VAL A 80 -9.77 -5.39 0.56
CA VAL A 80 -8.59 -6.24 0.35
C VAL A 80 -8.26 -7.01 1.61
N HIS A 81 -8.13 -8.32 1.48
CA HIS A 81 -7.46 -9.17 2.45
C HIS A 81 -5.99 -9.29 2.04
N TYR A 82 -5.12 -8.62 2.77
CA TYR A 82 -3.71 -8.51 2.41
C TYR A 82 -2.86 -9.35 3.35
N ALA A 83 -2.04 -10.23 2.80
CA ALA A 83 -1.04 -11.00 3.53
C ALA A 83 0.35 -10.49 3.15
N LEU A 84 1.08 -9.97 4.14
CA LEU A 84 2.45 -9.51 3.98
C LEU A 84 3.40 -10.53 4.59
N ILE A 85 4.32 -11.03 3.78
CA ILE A 85 5.32 -12.02 4.20
C ILE A 85 6.69 -11.36 4.11
N ASP A 86 7.38 -11.26 5.25
CA ASP A 86 8.72 -10.67 5.33
C ASP A 86 9.43 -11.18 6.59
N LEU A 87 10.65 -10.71 6.81
CA LEU A 87 11.40 -10.96 8.04
C LEU A 87 10.67 -10.35 9.25
N PRO A 88 10.81 -10.97 10.45
CA PRO A 88 10.12 -10.48 11.65
C PRO A 88 10.38 -9.00 11.96
N GLU A 89 11.56 -8.51 11.71
CA GLU A 89 11.95 -7.12 11.92
C GLU A 89 11.17 -6.17 11.01
N SER A 90 11.03 -6.54 9.74
CA SER A 90 10.23 -5.77 8.76
C SER A 90 8.76 -5.78 9.14
N LEU A 91 8.23 -6.93 9.55
CA LEU A 91 6.84 -7.06 9.98
C LEU A 91 6.54 -6.26 11.25
N ALA A 92 7.51 -6.09 12.15
CA ALA A 92 7.36 -5.22 13.31
C ALA A 92 7.12 -3.76 12.87
N PHE A 93 7.90 -3.25 11.92
CA PHE A 93 7.69 -1.91 11.35
C PHE A 93 6.36 -1.80 10.61
N ALA A 94 6.01 -2.78 9.79
CA ALA A 94 4.73 -2.82 9.10
C ALA A 94 3.55 -2.79 10.08
N SER A 95 3.64 -3.52 11.19
CA SER A 95 2.61 -3.55 12.24
C SER A 95 2.38 -2.16 12.83
N ILE A 96 3.45 -1.44 13.16
CA ILE A 96 3.37 -0.07 13.69
C ILE A 96 2.81 0.86 12.62
N TYR A 97 3.28 0.75 11.40
CA TYR A 97 2.84 1.58 10.27
C TYR A 97 1.33 1.46 10.05
N PHE A 98 0.80 0.25 9.97
CA PHE A 98 -0.63 0.03 9.77
C PHE A 98 -1.48 0.37 10.99
N ALA A 99 -1.03 0.05 12.20
CA ALA A 99 -1.75 0.37 13.43
C ALA A 99 -2.00 1.88 13.58
N THR A 100 -1.11 2.72 13.05
CA THR A 100 -1.21 4.18 13.13
C THR A 100 -1.98 4.82 11.97
N GLN A 101 -2.17 4.10 10.85
CA GLN A 101 -2.68 4.68 9.61
C GLN A 101 -4.18 4.45 9.38
N SER A 102 -4.81 3.51 10.03
CA SER A 102 -6.09 3.06 9.54
C SER A 102 -7.11 2.71 10.61
N ALA A 103 -8.39 3.05 10.31
CA ALA A 103 -9.55 2.47 10.97
C ALA A 103 -9.83 1.03 10.51
N THR A 104 -9.09 0.50 9.54
CA THR A 104 -9.22 -0.86 9.03
C THR A 104 -8.59 -1.85 10.01
N GLN A 105 -9.27 -2.96 10.23
CA GLN A 105 -8.74 -4.03 11.09
C GLN A 105 -7.64 -4.77 10.36
N TRP A 106 -6.40 -4.67 10.86
CA TRP A 106 -5.25 -5.43 10.38
C TRP A 106 -5.04 -6.65 11.25
N ARG A 107 -4.79 -7.79 10.61
CA ARG A 107 -4.35 -9.00 11.28
C ARG A 107 -2.91 -9.28 10.90
N PHE A 108 -2.06 -9.42 11.90
CA PHE A 108 -0.65 -9.74 11.71
C PHE A 108 -0.42 -11.20 12.04
N LEU A 109 0.19 -11.92 11.11
CA LEU A 109 0.60 -13.31 11.31
C LEU A 109 2.12 -13.32 11.42
N TRP A 110 2.60 -13.76 12.55
CA TRP A 110 4.03 -13.93 12.84
C TRP A 110 4.43 -15.37 12.58
N PHE A 111 5.46 -15.55 11.82
CA PHE A 111 6.03 -16.86 11.56
C PHE A 111 7.44 -16.97 12.10
#